data_f2c24282593c75b2bebe644225933b1c
#
_entry.id   f2c24282593c75b2bebe644225933b1c
#
_cell.length_a   1.000
_cell.length_b   1.000
_cell.length_c   1.000
_cell.angle_alpha   90.00
_cell.angle_beta   90.00
_cell.angle_gamma   90.00
#
_symmetry.space_group_name_H-M   'P 1'
#
loop_
_entity.id
_entity.type
_entity.pdbx_description
1 polymer ?
#
loop_
_entity_poly.entity_id
_entity_poly.type
_entity_poly.pdbx_seq_one_letter_code
_entity_poly.pdbx_strand_id
1 'polypeptide(L)'
;MARVRLIDENDAVEHSDLIRKIKGARGGRLINIYRLMMHSPSLASAWFDLNQAVRYSTEIDGQSREIAVIRVAVLNQVEYVLRAHGPAYALKEGLTPSQVEALADWQKSDLFSDKQRALLAYTDAMTHEIDVPDPVFEEVRTHFTERQTVELTLLISAYNMLTRFLKALKVDLEPTSTTS
;
A
#
# COMPACT_ATOMS: atom_id res chain seq x y z
N MET A 1 15.11 -5.32 -13.46
CA MET A 1 15.89 -6.15 -12.54
C MET A 1 16.22 -5.34 -11.30
N ALA A 2 16.00 -5.90 -10.12
CA ALA A 2 16.28 -5.23 -8.85
C ALA A 2 17.76 -4.80 -8.76
N ARG A 3 18.00 -3.65 -8.09
CA ARG A 3 19.36 -3.11 -7.88
C ARG A 3 20.16 -3.85 -6.82
N VAL A 4 19.47 -4.61 -5.96
CA VAL A 4 20.05 -5.42 -4.89
C VAL A 4 19.52 -6.83 -5.03
N ARG A 5 20.35 -7.82 -4.75
CA ARG A 5 19.99 -9.24 -4.86
C ARG A 5 18.78 -9.57 -3.97
N LEU A 6 17.83 -10.31 -4.49
CA LEU A 6 16.75 -10.88 -3.70
C LEU A 6 17.31 -12.04 -2.86
N ILE A 7 17.14 -11.97 -1.55
CA ILE A 7 17.54 -13.07 -0.64
C ILE A 7 16.66 -14.29 -0.93
N ASP A 8 17.29 -15.46 -1.07
CA ASP A 8 16.56 -16.73 -1.13
C ASP A 8 16.23 -17.23 0.29
N GLU A 9 15.13 -17.97 0.44
CA GLU A 9 14.74 -18.53 1.73
C GLU A 9 15.82 -19.45 2.30
N ASN A 10 16.53 -20.18 1.43
CA ASN A 10 17.60 -21.08 1.82
C ASN A 10 18.88 -20.35 2.27
N ASP A 11 19.06 -19.09 1.86
CA ASP A 11 20.19 -18.25 2.29
C ASP A 11 19.93 -17.57 3.65
N ALA A 12 18.74 -17.69 4.21
CA ALA A 12 18.30 -17.01 5.44
C ALA A 12 17.67 -17.97 6.46
N VAL A 13 18.22 -19.17 6.58
CA VAL A 13 17.71 -20.27 7.44
C VAL A 13 17.64 -19.84 8.91
N GLU A 14 18.59 -19.03 9.38
CA GLU A 14 18.62 -18.48 10.75
C GLU A 14 17.42 -17.55 11.05
N HIS A 15 16.72 -17.10 10.03
CA HIS A 15 15.52 -16.24 10.13
C HIS A 15 14.23 -16.97 9.71
N SER A 16 14.24 -18.31 9.75
CA SER A 16 13.13 -19.17 9.31
C SER A 16 11.79 -18.85 10.00
N ASP A 17 11.80 -18.45 11.27
CA ASP A 17 10.58 -18.06 11.99
C ASP A 17 9.96 -16.77 11.46
N LEU A 18 10.78 -15.76 11.16
CA LEU A 18 10.32 -14.53 10.52
C LEU A 18 9.77 -14.81 9.11
N ILE A 19 10.49 -15.62 8.33
CA ILE A 19 10.06 -16.03 6.99
C ILE A 19 8.72 -16.75 7.05
N ARG A 20 8.55 -17.68 7.99
CA ARG A 20 7.28 -18.40 8.20
C ARG A 20 6.14 -17.45 8.57
N LYS A 21 6.38 -16.50 9.49
CA LYS A 21 5.42 -15.46 9.88
C LYS A 21 4.96 -14.64 8.66
N ILE A 22 5.90 -14.17 7.85
CA ILE A 22 5.61 -13.39 6.63
C ILE A 22 4.82 -14.21 5.62
N LYS A 23 5.28 -15.45 5.33
CA LYS A 23 4.61 -16.35 4.37
C LYS A 23 3.18 -16.67 4.79
N GLY A 24 2.93 -16.87 6.07
CA GLY A 24 1.58 -17.12 6.60
C GLY A 24 0.58 -16.02 6.24
N ALA A 25 1.02 -14.76 6.20
CA ALA A 25 0.19 -13.61 5.83
C ALA A 25 0.23 -13.29 4.32
N ARG A 26 0.97 -14.02 3.50
CA ARG A 26 1.22 -13.74 2.08
C ARG A 26 0.94 -14.94 1.17
N GLY A 27 -0.04 -15.77 1.52
CA GLY A 27 -0.44 -16.93 0.71
C GLY A 27 0.68 -17.96 0.53
N GLY A 28 1.50 -18.18 1.54
CA GLY A 28 2.59 -19.15 1.55
C GLY A 28 3.87 -18.71 0.83
N ARG A 29 3.97 -17.45 0.37
CA ARG A 29 5.12 -16.96 -0.41
C ARG A 29 5.91 -15.88 0.32
N LEU A 30 7.24 -15.93 0.21
CA LEU A 30 8.11 -14.83 0.55
C LEU A 30 8.24 -13.91 -0.67
N ILE A 31 7.35 -12.91 -0.75
CA ILE A 31 7.30 -11.98 -1.90
C ILE A 31 8.54 -11.09 -1.98
N ASN A 32 8.84 -10.58 -3.18
CA ASN A 32 10.09 -9.90 -3.51
C ASN A 32 10.44 -8.73 -2.61
N ILE A 33 9.45 -7.96 -2.14
CA ILE A 33 9.67 -6.88 -1.18
C ILE A 33 10.32 -7.41 0.13
N TYR A 34 9.85 -8.52 0.66
CA TYR A 34 10.43 -9.09 1.87
C TYR A 34 11.76 -9.79 1.59
N ARG A 35 11.93 -10.39 0.42
CA ARG A 35 13.23 -10.92 0.00
C ARG A 35 14.31 -9.83 -0.03
N LEU A 36 13.96 -8.60 -0.42
CA LEU A 36 14.86 -7.46 -0.31
C LEU A 36 15.06 -7.01 1.14
N MET A 37 13.98 -6.90 1.91
CA MET A 37 14.05 -6.47 3.31
C MET A 37 14.82 -7.45 4.19
N MET A 38 14.93 -8.73 3.80
CA MET A 38 15.73 -9.75 4.52
C MET A 38 17.23 -9.45 4.55
N HIS A 39 17.74 -8.48 3.80
CA HIS A 39 19.08 -7.93 4.05
C HIS A 39 19.22 -7.26 5.44
N SER A 40 18.09 -6.91 6.07
CA SER A 40 18.00 -6.39 7.44
C SER A 40 16.77 -7.01 8.13
N PRO A 41 16.89 -8.21 8.70
CA PRO A 41 15.76 -8.97 9.26
C PRO A 41 14.97 -8.22 10.33
N SER A 42 15.65 -7.42 11.16
CA SER A 42 14.99 -6.57 12.16
C SER A 42 14.07 -5.53 11.52
N LEU A 43 14.51 -4.88 10.43
CA LEU A 43 13.67 -3.95 9.69
C LEU A 43 12.54 -4.66 8.93
N ALA A 44 12.81 -5.85 8.38
CA ALA A 44 11.79 -6.68 7.75
C ALA A 44 10.66 -7.05 8.73
N SER A 45 11.02 -7.42 9.97
CA SER A 45 10.06 -7.73 11.04
C SER A 45 9.24 -6.50 11.44
N ALA A 46 9.90 -5.39 11.72
CA ALA A 46 9.23 -4.13 12.11
C ALA A 46 8.29 -3.61 11.01
N TRP A 47 8.74 -3.66 9.76
CA TRP A 47 7.91 -3.30 8.61
C TRP A 47 6.70 -4.23 8.46
N PHE A 48 6.91 -5.55 8.61
CA PHE A 48 5.82 -6.51 8.54
C PHE A 48 4.74 -6.19 9.57
N ASP A 49 5.12 -5.95 10.82
CA ASP A 49 4.18 -5.67 11.90
C ASP A 49 3.47 -4.32 11.70
N LEU A 50 4.18 -3.27 11.27
CA LEU A 50 3.57 -1.99 10.90
C LEU A 50 2.58 -2.16 9.73
N ASN A 51 2.98 -2.87 8.67
CA ASN A 51 2.13 -3.09 7.50
C ASN A 51 0.86 -3.87 7.84
N GLN A 52 0.96 -4.88 8.74
CA GLN A 52 -0.22 -5.59 9.23
C GLN A 52 -1.12 -4.65 10.03
N ALA A 53 -0.56 -3.82 10.90
CA ALA A 53 -1.34 -2.91 11.73
C ALA A 53 -2.10 -1.87 10.88
N VAL A 54 -1.42 -1.13 10.00
CA VAL A 54 -2.04 -0.07 9.20
C VAL A 54 -3.08 -0.59 8.19
N ARG A 55 -3.03 -1.88 7.84
CA ARG A 55 -3.97 -2.48 6.91
C ARG A 55 -5.16 -3.17 7.57
N TYR A 56 -4.96 -3.79 8.72
CA TYR A 56 -5.93 -4.74 9.27
C TYR A 56 -6.32 -4.50 10.73
N SER A 57 -5.65 -3.57 11.43
CA SER A 57 -5.91 -3.26 12.84
C SER A 57 -6.39 -1.82 13.03
N THR A 58 -7.11 -1.28 12.04
CA THR A 58 -7.63 0.09 12.00
C THR A 58 -9.16 0.08 11.86
N GLU A 59 -9.79 1.21 12.12
CA GLU A 59 -11.21 1.45 11.86
C GLU A 59 -11.49 1.93 10.43
N ILE A 60 -10.45 2.01 9.57
CA ILE A 60 -10.60 2.39 8.18
C ILE A 60 -11.25 1.26 7.40
N ASP A 61 -12.34 1.55 6.73
CA ASP A 61 -13.00 0.58 5.85
C ASP A 61 -12.11 0.16 4.67
N GLY A 62 -12.38 -1.03 4.15
CA GLY A 62 -11.54 -1.64 3.11
C GLY A 62 -11.50 -0.82 1.82
N GLN A 63 -12.59 -0.18 1.41
CA GLN A 63 -12.61 0.66 0.21
C GLN A 63 -11.72 1.90 0.40
N SER A 64 -11.88 2.61 1.52
CA SER A 64 -11.05 3.78 1.85
C SER A 64 -9.56 3.41 1.89
N ARG A 65 -9.22 2.24 2.48
CA ARG A 65 -7.86 1.73 2.51
C ARG A 65 -7.30 1.52 1.11
N GLU A 66 -8.02 0.77 0.25
CA GLU A 66 -7.51 0.45 -1.08
C GLU A 66 -7.46 1.69 -2.00
N ILE A 67 -8.41 2.63 -1.88
CA ILE A 67 -8.37 3.93 -2.58
C ILE A 67 -7.07 4.68 -2.25
N ALA A 68 -6.75 4.86 -0.95
CA ALA A 68 -5.54 5.55 -0.53
C ALA A 68 -4.27 4.84 -1.04
N VAL A 69 -4.19 3.51 -0.86
CA VAL A 69 -3.04 2.70 -1.27
C VAL A 69 -2.78 2.78 -2.77
N ILE A 70 -3.83 2.59 -3.58
CA ILE A 70 -3.71 2.61 -5.04
C ILE A 70 -3.39 4.03 -5.51
N ARG A 71 -4.01 5.06 -4.92
CA ARG A 71 -3.73 6.45 -5.30
C ARG A 71 -2.28 6.84 -5.02
N VAL A 72 -1.71 6.49 -3.85
CA VAL A 72 -0.28 6.67 -3.57
C VAL A 72 0.59 5.96 -4.63
N ALA A 73 0.20 4.75 -5.03
CA ALA A 73 0.95 4.00 -6.04
C ALA A 73 0.87 4.63 -7.43
N VAL A 74 -0.29 5.18 -7.81
CA VAL A 74 -0.48 5.95 -9.06
C VAL A 74 0.43 7.18 -9.05
N LEU A 75 0.36 8.00 -8.02
CA LEU A 75 1.13 9.23 -7.89
C LEU A 75 2.64 8.98 -7.93
N ASN A 76 3.09 7.96 -7.23
CA ASN A 76 4.51 7.57 -7.19
C ASN A 76 4.90 6.65 -8.36
N GLN A 77 3.98 6.30 -9.28
CA GLN A 77 4.21 5.46 -10.46
C GLN A 77 4.85 4.11 -10.11
N VAL A 78 4.30 3.38 -9.14
CA VAL A 78 4.83 2.10 -8.65
C VAL A 78 3.96 0.93 -9.08
N GLU A 79 4.30 0.34 -10.21
CA GLU A 79 3.57 -0.78 -10.82
C GLU A 79 3.45 -1.99 -9.88
N TYR A 80 4.46 -2.25 -9.05
CA TYR A 80 4.44 -3.36 -8.08
C TYR A 80 3.21 -3.31 -7.17
N VAL A 81 2.90 -2.13 -6.63
CA VAL A 81 1.74 -1.93 -5.74
C VAL A 81 0.45 -1.98 -6.55
N LEU A 82 0.41 -1.35 -7.74
CA LEU A 82 -0.78 -1.35 -8.61
C LEU A 82 -1.19 -2.77 -8.99
N ARG A 83 -0.25 -3.63 -9.37
CA ARG A 83 -0.54 -5.04 -9.70
C ARG A 83 -0.99 -5.87 -8.50
N ALA A 84 -0.46 -5.57 -7.32
CA ALA A 84 -0.86 -6.29 -6.11
C ALA A 84 -2.25 -5.88 -5.62
N HIS A 85 -2.58 -4.60 -5.66
CA HIS A 85 -3.78 -4.05 -5.02
C HIS A 85 -4.96 -3.91 -5.99
N GLY A 86 -4.75 -3.41 -7.21
CA GLY A 86 -5.83 -3.11 -8.15
C GLY A 86 -6.75 -4.29 -8.48
N PRO A 87 -6.24 -5.40 -9.03
CA PRO A 87 -7.12 -6.49 -9.48
C PRO A 87 -7.63 -7.40 -8.36
N ALA A 88 -6.95 -7.47 -7.22
CA ALA A 88 -7.27 -8.46 -6.18
C ALA A 88 -7.87 -7.82 -4.93
N TYR A 89 -7.16 -6.90 -4.29
CA TYR A 89 -7.60 -6.34 -3.02
C TYR A 89 -8.74 -5.34 -3.21
N ALA A 90 -8.63 -4.41 -4.17
CA ALA A 90 -9.64 -3.39 -4.41
C ALA A 90 -11.03 -3.99 -4.74
N LEU A 91 -11.07 -4.98 -5.64
CA LEU A 91 -12.32 -5.64 -6.02
C LEU A 91 -12.92 -6.45 -4.87
N LYS A 92 -12.07 -7.08 -4.05
CA LYS A 92 -12.52 -7.81 -2.86
C LYS A 92 -13.17 -6.88 -1.83
N GLU A 93 -12.69 -5.64 -1.72
CA GLU A 93 -13.25 -4.62 -0.82
C GLU A 93 -14.45 -3.87 -1.46
N GLY A 94 -14.87 -4.27 -2.65
CA GLY A 94 -16.08 -3.78 -3.30
C GLY A 94 -15.89 -2.56 -4.20
N LEU A 95 -14.65 -2.21 -4.55
CA LEU A 95 -14.42 -1.24 -5.63
C LEU A 95 -14.70 -1.89 -6.99
N THR A 96 -15.26 -1.14 -7.91
CA THR A 96 -15.46 -1.60 -9.29
C THR A 96 -14.18 -1.44 -10.11
N PRO A 97 -14.01 -2.21 -11.20
CA PRO A 97 -12.89 -2.02 -12.13
C PRO A 97 -12.81 -0.57 -12.65
N SER A 98 -13.95 0.05 -12.97
CA SER A 98 -14.02 1.43 -13.43
C SER A 98 -13.56 2.44 -12.37
N GLN A 99 -13.87 2.20 -11.09
CA GLN A 99 -13.34 3.03 -10.00
C GLN A 99 -11.83 2.88 -9.86
N VAL A 100 -11.29 1.67 -9.94
CA VAL A 100 -9.85 1.42 -9.86
C VAL A 100 -9.11 2.15 -11.00
N GLU A 101 -9.63 2.09 -12.23
CA GLU A 101 -9.08 2.81 -13.37
C GLU A 101 -9.17 4.33 -13.19
N ALA A 102 -10.32 4.81 -12.72
CA ALA A 102 -10.57 6.24 -12.52
C ALA A 102 -9.69 6.86 -11.40
N LEU A 103 -9.06 6.08 -10.53
CA LEU A 103 -8.11 6.60 -9.53
C LEU A 103 -6.94 7.37 -10.14
N ALA A 104 -6.61 7.13 -11.41
CA ALA A 104 -5.55 7.85 -12.11
C ALA A 104 -5.90 9.34 -12.34
N ASP A 105 -7.16 9.65 -12.61
CA ASP A 105 -7.67 11.00 -12.92
C ASP A 105 -9.04 11.22 -12.23
N TRP A 106 -9.08 10.94 -10.93
CA TRP A 106 -10.29 10.86 -10.13
C TRP A 106 -11.13 12.16 -10.14
N GLN A 107 -10.47 13.32 -10.33
CA GLN A 107 -11.12 14.62 -10.35
C GLN A 107 -12.15 14.74 -11.47
N LYS A 108 -11.93 14.04 -12.59
CA LYS A 108 -12.81 14.03 -13.77
C LYS A 108 -13.88 12.94 -13.72
N SER A 109 -13.93 12.15 -12.67
CA SER A 109 -14.83 11.01 -12.53
C SER A 109 -15.94 11.29 -11.53
N ASP A 110 -17.17 10.87 -11.85
CA ASP A 110 -18.34 10.94 -10.97
C ASP A 110 -18.52 9.64 -10.13
N LEU A 111 -17.56 8.73 -10.20
CA LEU A 111 -17.65 7.41 -9.55
C LEU A 111 -17.33 7.43 -8.05
N PHE A 112 -16.90 8.56 -7.51
CA PHE A 112 -16.46 8.70 -6.12
C PHE A 112 -17.42 9.56 -5.31
N SER A 113 -17.80 9.06 -4.12
CA SER A 113 -18.57 9.82 -3.13
C SER A 113 -17.77 10.98 -2.55
N ASP A 114 -18.44 11.93 -1.88
CA ASP A 114 -17.78 13.06 -1.23
C ASP A 114 -16.73 12.59 -0.22
N LYS A 115 -17.01 11.56 0.59
CA LYS A 115 -16.03 10.92 1.49
C LYS A 115 -14.80 10.42 0.74
N GLN A 116 -15.00 9.74 -0.40
CA GLN A 116 -13.90 9.19 -1.19
C GLN A 116 -13.10 10.30 -1.89
N ARG A 117 -13.77 11.36 -2.32
CA ARG A 117 -13.12 12.55 -2.92
C ARG A 117 -12.28 13.30 -1.90
N ALA A 118 -12.78 13.49 -0.67
CA ALA A 118 -12.02 14.08 0.43
C ALA A 118 -10.75 13.27 0.74
N LEU A 119 -10.88 11.94 0.82
CA LEU A 119 -9.75 11.02 1.00
C LEU A 119 -8.73 11.13 -0.13
N LEU A 120 -9.18 11.19 -1.39
CA LEU A 120 -8.31 11.30 -2.56
C LEU A 120 -7.55 12.63 -2.57
N ALA A 121 -8.22 13.76 -2.28
CA ALA A 121 -7.58 15.07 -2.15
C ALA A 121 -6.52 15.08 -1.04
N TYR A 122 -6.84 14.47 0.10
CA TYR A 122 -5.91 14.33 1.22
C TYR A 122 -4.68 13.48 0.86
N THR A 123 -4.91 12.36 0.17
CA THR A 123 -3.84 11.48 -0.31
C THR A 123 -2.94 12.21 -1.30
N ASP A 124 -3.51 13.00 -2.20
CA ASP A 124 -2.77 13.80 -3.18
C ASP A 124 -1.88 14.85 -2.48
N ALA A 125 -2.44 15.64 -1.56
CA ALA A 125 -1.70 16.66 -0.82
C ALA A 125 -0.53 16.03 -0.01
N MET A 126 -0.79 14.99 0.78
CA MET A 126 0.25 14.29 1.53
C MET A 126 1.37 13.71 0.65
N THR A 127 1.05 13.29 -0.57
CA THR A 127 2.01 12.60 -1.44
C THR A 127 2.85 13.57 -2.26
N HIS A 128 2.25 14.66 -2.77
CA HIS A 128 2.93 15.66 -3.60
C HIS A 128 3.57 16.77 -2.81
N GLU A 129 2.85 17.32 -1.82
CA GLU A 129 3.22 18.58 -1.18
C GLU A 129 3.80 18.38 0.22
N ILE A 130 3.60 17.19 0.84
CA ILE A 130 3.94 16.86 2.22
C ILE A 130 3.09 17.66 3.21
N ASP A 131 3.02 18.96 3.06
CA ASP A 131 2.14 19.84 3.81
C ASP A 131 0.71 19.76 3.27
N VAL A 132 -0.27 19.61 4.17
CA VAL A 132 -1.67 19.48 3.80
C VAL A 132 -2.37 20.80 4.07
N PRO A 133 -2.96 21.45 3.05
CA PRO A 133 -3.72 22.69 3.26
C PRO A 133 -4.89 22.48 4.22
N ASP A 134 -5.10 23.44 5.13
CA ASP A 134 -6.19 23.39 6.12
C ASP A 134 -7.55 23.04 5.52
N PRO A 135 -7.99 23.62 4.37
CA PRO A 135 -9.28 23.25 3.79
C PRO A 135 -9.38 21.76 3.39
N VAL A 136 -8.29 21.14 2.93
CA VAL A 136 -8.25 19.72 2.57
C VAL A 136 -8.33 18.87 3.84
N PHE A 137 -7.64 19.27 4.90
CA PHE A 137 -7.67 18.58 6.17
C PHE A 137 -9.05 18.66 6.83
N GLU A 138 -9.66 19.84 6.85
CA GLU A 138 -11.00 20.04 7.43
C GLU A 138 -12.06 19.22 6.65
N GLU A 139 -11.97 19.13 5.33
CA GLU A 139 -12.89 18.31 4.55
C GLU A 139 -12.78 16.80 4.92
N VAL A 140 -11.57 16.29 5.11
CA VAL A 140 -11.39 14.91 5.61
C VAL A 140 -12.04 14.71 6.96
N ARG A 141 -11.93 15.69 7.86
CA ARG A 141 -12.52 15.63 9.20
C ARG A 141 -14.05 15.61 9.21
N THR A 142 -14.71 16.05 8.16
CA THR A 142 -16.17 15.92 8.04
C THR A 142 -16.62 14.49 7.82
N HIS A 143 -15.74 13.63 7.30
CA HIS A 143 -16.06 12.24 6.90
C HIS A 143 -15.39 11.17 7.77
N PHE A 144 -14.34 11.51 8.50
CA PHE A 144 -13.55 10.58 9.30
C PHE A 144 -13.38 11.09 10.74
N THR A 145 -13.49 10.20 11.72
CA THR A 145 -13.21 10.52 13.12
C THR A 145 -11.74 10.90 13.30
N GLU A 146 -11.38 11.50 14.43
CA GLU A 146 -9.99 11.83 14.76
C GLU A 146 -9.09 10.58 14.69
N ARG A 147 -9.56 9.47 15.23
CA ARG A 147 -8.86 8.18 15.15
C ARG A 147 -8.67 7.74 13.71
N GLN A 148 -9.71 7.72 12.91
CA GLN A 148 -9.65 7.35 11.50
C GLN A 148 -8.73 8.29 10.71
N THR A 149 -8.73 9.59 11.02
CA THR A 149 -7.83 10.57 10.38
C THR A 149 -6.37 10.24 10.68
N VAL A 150 -6.02 9.91 11.93
CA VAL A 150 -4.66 9.47 12.30
C VAL A 150 -4.29 8.16 11.59
N GLU A 151 -5.20 7.20 11.57
CA GLU A 151 -4.99 5.91 10.90
C GLU A 151 -4.79 6.06 9.39
N LEU A 152 -5.57 6.91 8.71
CA LEU A 152 -5.39 7.26 7.29
C LEU A 152 -4.04 7.93 7.05
N THR A 153 -3.67 8.89 7.89
CA THR A 153 -2.39 9.58 7.79
C THR A 153 -1.22 8.60 7.89
N LEU A 154 -1.28 7.66 8.84
CA LEU A 154 -0.28 6.61 8.99
C LEU A 154 -0.26 5.65 7.78
N LEU A 155 -1.42 5.25 7.27
CA LEU A 155 -1.54 4.40 6.09
C LEU A 155 -0.89 5.04 4.86
N ILE A 156 -1.27 6.29 4.55
CA ILE A 156 -0.73 7.05 3.42
C ILE A 156 0.79 7.24 3.57
N SER A 157 1.26 7.58 4.77
CA SER A 157 2.70 7.74 5.08
C SER A 157 3.47 6.43 4.89
N ALA A 158 2.94 5.31 5.38
CA ALA A 158 3.54 3.99 5.23
C ALA A 158 3.67 3.58 3.76
N TYR A 159 2.63 3.84 2.95
CA TYR A 159 2.69 3.53 1.52
C TYR A 159 3.56 4.51 0.73
N ASN A 160 3.68 5.76 1.15
CA ASN A 160 4.67 6.69 0.60
C ASN A 160 6.10 6.23 0.89
N MET A 161 6.39 5.74 2.10
CA MET A 161 7.67 5.12 2.44
C MET A 161 7.92 3.88 1.58
N LEU A 162 6.93 2.97 1.50
CA LEU A 162 7.02 1.73 0.74
C LEU A 162 7.29 1.97 -0.75
N THR A 163 6.53 2.86 -1.37
CA THR A 163 6.65 3.15 -2.80
C THR A 163 8.02 3.74 -3.14
N ARG A 164 8.58 4.60 -2.27
CA ARG A 164 9.94 5.13 -2.42
C ARG A 164 11.00 4.02 -2.30
N PHE A 165 10.85 3.11 -1.35
CA PHE A 165 11.72 1.94 -1.21
C PHE A 165 11.70 1.06 -2.47
N LEU A 166 10.50 0.71 -2.96
CA LEU A 166 10.32 -0.11 -4.16
C LEU A 166 10.95 0.54 -5.40
N LYS A 167 10.73 1.84 -5.55
CA LYS A 167 11.24 2.62 -6.70
C LYS A 167 12.75 2.76 -6.66
N ALA A 168 13.32 3.10 -5.49
CA ALA A 168 14.76 3.28 -5.31
C ALA A 168 15.55 2.00 -5.60
N LEU A 169 15.02 0.84 -5.20
CA LEU A 169 15.67 -0.46 -5.39
C LEU A 169 15.23 -1.17 -6.69
N LYS A 170 14.30 -0.61 -7.46
CA LYS A 170 13.75 -1.20 -8.69
C LYS A 170 13.29 -2.64 -8.45
N VAL A 171 12.45 -2.85 -7.44
CA VAL A 171 11.99 -4.19 -7.08
C VAL A 171 11.29 -4.86 -8.25
N ASP A 172 11.69 -6.07 -8.59
CA ASP A 172 11.07 -6.86 -9.65
C ASP A 172 9.63 -7.23 -9.27
N LEU A 173 8.74 -7.24 -10.26
CA LEU A 173 7.37 -7.72 -10.08
C LEU A 173 7.37 -9.19 -9.64
N GLU A 174 6.32 -9.59 -8.94
CA GLU A 174 6.12 -11.00 -8.62
C GLU A 174 5.94 -11.80 -9.91
N PRO A 175 6.47 -13.03 -9.98
CA PRO A 175 6.18 -13.92 -11.10
C PRO A 175 4.65 -14.10 -11.23
N THR A 176 4.16 -13.98 -12.45
CA THR A 176 2.76 -14.36 -12.74
C THR A 176 2.60 -15.84 -12.41
N SER A 177 1.65 -16.15 -11.52
CA SER A 177 1.29 -17.57 -11.29
C SER A 177 0.77 -18.14 -12.61
N THR A 178 1.57 -18.90 -13.30
CA THR A 178 1.06 -19.82 -14.32
C THR A 178 0.22 -20.85 -13.56
N THR A 179 -1.09 -20.62 -13.51
CA THR A 179 -2.04 -21.66 -13.15
C THR A 179 -1.87 -22.77 -14.19
N SER A 180 -1.22 -23.84 -13.76
CA SER A 180 -1.25 -25.13 -14.49
C SER A 180 -2.57 -25.80 -14.21
#